data_77acb00cbcc6b815b6016c4a22bf06a7
#
_entry.id   77acb00cbcc6b815b6016c4a22bf06a7
#
_cell.length_a   1.000
_cell.length_b   1.000
_cell.length_c   1.000
_cell.angle_alpha   90.00
_cell.angle_beta   90.00
_cell.angle_gamma   90.00
#
_symmetry.space_group_name_H-M   'P 1'
#
loop_
_entity.id
_entity.type
_entity.pdbx_description
1 polymer ?
#
loop_
_entity_poly.entity_id
_entity_poly.type
_entity_poly.pdbx_seq_one_letter_code
_entity_poly.pdbx_strand_id
1 'polypeptide(L)'
;MQKDTEIAHAVKDTLAKDERTAGLHVSVKVVGGVAFLDGRVPKSEDKAAAVEVAKGVEGVRFVQDRLHVKTQEPSARELQRETERR
;
A
#
# COMPACT_ATOMS: atom_id res chain seq x y z
N MET A 1 23.28 8.46 -8.00
CA MET A 1 22.41 8.89 -6.91
C MET A 1 21.00 9.02 -7.40
N GLN A 2 20.05 8.39 -6.71
CA GLN A 2 18.70 8.39 -7.19
C GLN A 2 17.88 9.49 -6.55
N LYS A 3 17.05 10.10 -7.35
CA LYS A 3 16.15 11.12 -6.83
C LYS A 3 14.86 10.47 -6.39
N ASP A 4 14.16 11.15 -5.48
CA ASP A 4 12.90 10.63 -4.99
C ASP A 4 11.94 10.33 -6.13
N THR A 5 11.91 11.16 -7.13
CA THR A 5 11.03 10.96 -8.28
C THR A 5 11.35 9.65 -8.99
N GLU A 6 12.62 9.37 -9.18
CA GLU A 6 13.02 8.16 -9.86
C GLU A 6 12.69 6.93 -9.02
N ILE A 7 12.87 7.05 -7.72
CA ILE A 7 12.53 5.97 -6.83
C ILE A 7 11.04 5.72 -6.86
N ALA A 8 10.26 6.79 -6.87
CA ALA A 8 8.81 6.64 -6.92
C ALA A 8 8.38 5.94 -8.20
N HIS A 9 9.00 6.28 -9.32
CA HIS A 9 8.69 5.61 -10.58
C HIS A 9 9.05 4.14 -10.51
N ALA A 10 10.18 3.83 -9.91
CA ALA A 10 10.61 2.45 -9.78
C ALA A 10 9.63 1.65 -8.94
N VAL A 11 9.14 2.26 -7.85
CA VAL A 11 8.18 1.58 -6.99
C VAL A 11 6.89 1.33 -7.76
N LYS A 12 6.39 2.36 -8.44
CA LYS A 12 5.17 2.22 -9.21
C LYS A 12 5.31 1.14 -10.28
N ASP A 13 6.43 1.17 -10.97
CA ASP A 13 6.67 0.21 -12.04
C ASP A 13 6.73 -1.21 -11.49
N THR A 14 7.41 -1.37 -10.37
CA THR A 14 7.54 -2.68 -9.76
C THR A 14 6.18 -3.19 -9.29
N LEU A 15 5.38 -2.31 -8.70
CA LEU A 15 4.05 -2.69 -8.29
C LEU A 15 3.19 -3.11 -9.47
N ALA A 16 3.34 -2.40 -10.59
CA ALA A 16 2.55 -2.71 -11.76
C ALA A 16 2.94 -4.03 -12.40
N LYS A 17 4.18 -4.43 -12.22
CA LYS A 17 4.68 -5.66 -12.83
C LYS A 17 4.50 -6.88 -11.95
N ASP A 18 4.32 -6.70 -10.67
CA ASP A 18 4.17 -7.82 -9.76
C ASP A 18 2.73 -8.30 -9.81
N GLU A 19 2.56 -9.60 -9.99
CA GLU A 19 1.22 -10.16 -10.14
C GLU A 19 0.36 -9.88 -8.94
N ARG A 20 0.94 -9.83 -7.77
CA ARG A 20 0.17 -9.62 -6.56
C ARG A 20 -0.37 -8.22 -6.46
N THR A 21 0.26 -7.27 -7.13
CA THR A 21 -0.11 -5.87 -6.98
C THR A 21 -0.50 -5.21 -8.29
N ALA A 22 -0.41 -5.92 -9.40
CA ALA A 22 -0.60 -5.30 -10.72
C ALA A 22 -1.97 -4.66 -10.88
N GLY A 23 -2.99 -5.22 -10.27
CA GLY A 23 -4.33 -4.68 -10.43
C GLY A 23 -4.72 -3.66 -9.38
N LEU A 24 -3.82 -3.33 -8.49
CA LEU A 24 -4.16 -2.41 -7.41
C LEU A 24 -3.94 -0.98 -7.82
N HIS A 25 -4.80 -0.11 -7.31
CA HIS A 25 -4.67 1.32 -7.55
C HIS A 25 -3.99 1.95 -6.35
N VAL A 26 -2.68 2.00 -6.41
CA VAL A 26 -1.87 2.50 -5.30
C VAL A 26 -1.10 3.72 -5.77
N SER A 27 -1.18 4.78 -4.98
CA SER A 27 -0.40 5.98 -5.22
C SER A 27 0.92 5.86 -4.48
N VAL A 28 1.98 6.28 -5.13
CA VAL A 28 3.31 6.20 -4.56
C VAL A 28 3.94 7.57 -4.51
N LYS A 29 4.50 7.90 -3.38
CA LYS A 29 5.24 9.14 -3.22
C LYS A 29 6.49 8.81 -2.41
N VAL A 30 7.61 9.36 -2.82
CA VAL A 30 8.86 9.10 -2.13
C VAL A 30 9.46 10.43 -1.69
N VAL A 31 9.82 10.49 -0.43
CA VAL A 31 10.46 11.67 0.15
C VAL A 31 11.61 11.17 1.01
N GLY A 32 12.82 11.59 0.66
CA GLY A 32 13.99 11.22 1.46
C GLY A 32 14.19 9.72 1.59
N GLY A 33 13.81 8.96 0.58
CA GLY A 33 13.96 7.52 0.63
C GLY A 33 12.80 6.81 1.30
N VAL A 34 11.83 7.56 1.81
CA VAL A 34 10.64 6.96 2.43
C VAL A 34 9.54 6.89 1.38
N ALA A 35 9.06 5.70 1.13
CA ALA A 35 8.01 5.48 0.14
C ALA A 35 6.67 5.49 0.85
N PHE A 36 5.80 6.41 0.46
CA PHE A 36 4.46 6.50 1.00
C PHE A 36 3.51 5.84 0.03
N LEU A 37 2.82 4.82 0.48
CA LEU A 37 1.84 4.11 -0.34
C LEU A 37 0.46 4.51 0.14
N ASP A 38 -0.39 4.91 -0.79
CA ASP A 38 -1.72 5.39 -0.45
C ASP A 38 -2.73 4.78 -1.41
N GLY A 39 -3.93 4.57 -0.94
CA GLY A 39 -4.98 4.04 -1.79
C GLY A 39 -5.81 3.00 -1.05
N ARG A 40 -6.63 2.30 -1.83
CA ARG A 40 -7.49 1.27 -1.29
C ARG A 40 -7.23 -0.05 -1.97
N VAL A 41 -7.18 -1.10 -1.20
CA VAL A 41 -6.95 -2.43 -1.72
C VAL A 41 -8.08 -3.34 -1.25
N PRO A 42 -8.38 -4.39 -2.01
CA PRO A 42 -9.50 -5.27 -1.65
C PRO A 42 -9.24 -6.12 -0.42
N LYS A 43 -8.00 -6.52 -0.20
CA LYS A 43 -7.70 -7.44 0.88
C LYS A 43 -6.47 -7.01 1.64
N SER A 44 -6.38 -7.47 2.87
CA SER A 44 -5.19 -7.14 3.65
C SER A 44 -3.95 -7.81 3.08
N GLU A 45 -4.10 -8.92 2.38
CA GLU A 45 -2.98 -9.55 1.71
C GLU A 45 -2.39 -8.66 0.64
N ASP A 46 -3.26 -7.94 -0.06
CA ASP A 46 -2.81 -7.02 -1.09
C ASP A 46 -2.01 -5.88 -0.47
N LYS A 47 -2.45 -5.43 0.68
CA LYS A 47 -1.73 -4.39 1.38
C LYS A 47 -0.33 -4.86 1.75
N ALA A 48 -0.24 -6.04 2.30
CA ALA A 48 1.05 -6.59 2.68
C ALA A 48 1.94 -6.80 1.46
N ALA A 49 1.35 -7.27 0.36
CA ALA A 49 2.11 -7.48 -0.86
C ALA A 49 2.67 -6.16 -1.38
N ALA A 50 1.86 -5.11 -1.36
CA ALA A 50 2.32 -3.81 -1.84
C ALA A 50 3.50 -3.31 -1.02
N VAL A 51 3.43 -3.46 0.29
CA VAL A 51 4.51 -3.03 1.16
C VAL A 51 5.78 -3.84 0.87
N GLU A 52 5.62 -5.13 0.72
CA GLU A 52 6.75 -5.99 0.47
C GLU A 52 7.43 -5.65 -0.84
N VAL A 53 6.64 -5.45 -1.88
CA VAL A 53 7.18 -5.11 -3.18
C VAL A 53 7.92 -3.78 -3.12
N ALA A 54 7.31 -2.80 -2.45
CA ALA A 54 7.92 -1.49 -2.35
C ALA A 54 9.24 -1.54 -1.59
N LYS A 55 9.31 -2.36 -0.56
CA LYS A 55 10.52 -2.45 0.24
C LYS A 55 11.68 -3.03 -0.56
N GLY A 56 11.37 -3.82 -1.58
CA GLY A 56 12.41 -4.43 -2.39
C GLY A 56 12.98 -3.51 -3.44
N VAL A 57 12.43 -2.32 -3.61
CA VAL A 57 12.91 -1.42 -4.64
C VAL A 57 14.16 -0.71 -4.15
N GLU A 58 15.15 -0.68 -5.01
CA GLU A 58 16.41 -0.03 -4.66
C GLU A 58 16.19 1.44 -4.43
N GLY A 59 16.75 1.96 -3.38
CA GLY A 59 16.59 3.37 -3.04
C GLY A 59 15.56 3.61 -1.97
N VAL A 60 14.68 2.64 -1.73
CA VAL A 60 13.67 2.77 -0.68
C VAL A 60 14.29 2.33 0.63
N ARG A 61 14.27 3.24 1.58
CA ARG A 61 14.83 2.98 2.89
C ARG A 61 13.75 2.55 3.87
N PHE A 62 12.54 3.04 3.67
CA PHE A 62 11.47 2.77 4.58
C PHE A 62 10.15 2.91 3.82
N VAL A 63 9.16 2.13 4.17
CA VAL A 63 7.85 2.21 3.54
C VAL A 63 6.85 2.63 4.58
N GLN A 64 6.13 3.70 4.27
CA GLN A 64 5.04 4.18 5.11
C GLN A 64 3.75 3.74 4.45
N ASP A 65 3.09 2.81 5.06
CA ASP A 65 1.91 2.19 4.48
C ASP A 65 0.68 2.96 4.94
N ARG A 66 -0.03 3.53 3.97
CA ARG A 66 -1.26 4.26 4.25
C ARG A 66 -2.41 3.67 3.45
N LEU A 67 -2.33 2.40 3.16
CA LEU A 67 -3.35 1.73 2.38
C LEU A 67 -4.53 1.35 3.25
N HIS A 68 -5.71 1.37 2.64
CA HIS A 68 -6.93 1.01 3.32
C HIS A 68 -7.51 -0.24 2.68
N VAL A 69 -7.95 -1.16 3.52
CA VAL A 69 -8.54 -2.40 3.04
C VAL A 69 -10.04 -2.22 2.97
N LYS A 70 -10.59 -2.43 1.79
CA LYS A 70 -11.99 -2.17 1.56
C LYS A 70 -12.94 -3.19 2.13
N THR A 71 -12.59 -4.45 2.01
CA THR A 71 -13.57 -5.49 2.23
C THR A 71 -13.87 -5.80 3.66
N GLN A 72 -12.97 -5.48 4.55
CA GLN A 72 -13.18 -5.82 5.93
C GLN A 72 -14.07 -4.88 6.67
N GLU A 73 -14.11 -3.67 6.21
CA GLU A 73 -14.75 -2.64 6.97
C GLU A 73 -16.21 -2.86 7.29
N PRO A 74 -17.00 -3.27 6.34
CA PRO A 74 -18.43 -3.40 6.63
C PRO A 74 -18.69 -4.38 7.76
N SER A 75 -18.03 -5.50 7.71
CA SER A 75 -18.24 -6.50 8.74
C SER A 75 -17.80 -6.03 10.10
N ALA A 76 -16.65 -5.45 10.12
CA ALA A 76 -16.10 -5.00 11.39
C ALA A 76 -17.00 -3.94 12.01
N ARG A 77 -17.46 -3.02 11.19
CA ARG A 77 -18.30 -1.97 11.72
C ARG A 77 -19.63 -2.50 12.22
N GLU A 78 -20.15 -3.47 11.52
CA GLU A 78 -21.42 -4.02 11.95
C GLU A 78 -21.30 -4.70 13.28
N LEU A 79 -20.23 -5.42 13.47
CA LEU A 79 -20.02 -6.07 14.73
C LEU A 79 -19.89 -5.07 15.85
N GLN A 80 -19.19 -4.01 15.59
CA GLN A 80 -19.02 -3.00 16.60
C GLN A 80 -20.32 -2.35 16.96
N ARG A 81 -21.11 -2.07 15.96
CA ARG A 81 -22.38 -1.43 16.23
C ARG A 81 -23.28 -2.27 17.09
N GLU A 82 -23.25 -3.54 16.84
CA GLU A 82 -24.09 -4.40 17.67
C GLU A 82 -23.64 -4.41 19.09
N THR A 83 -22.37 -4.41 19.28
CA THR A 83 -21.85 -4.35 20.62
C THR A 83 -22.27 -3.07 21.29
N GLU A 84 -22.23 -2.01 20.59
CA GLU A 84 -22.54 -0.75 21.17
C GLU A 84 -23.97 -0.61 21.57
N ARG A 85 -24.83 -1.27 20.87
CA ARG A 85 -26.22 -1.16 21.17
C ARG A 85 -26.62 -1.85 22.45
N ARG A 86 -25.79 -2.68 22.94
CA ARG A 86 -26.12 -3.41 24.11
C ARG A 86 -26.02 -2.67 25.36
#